data_99524c7ad21c8aa94c7431d6bec8bcce
#
_entry.id   99524c7ad21c8aa94c7431d6bec8bcce
#
_cell.length_a   1.000
_cell.length_b   1.000
_cell.length_c   1.000
_cell.angle_alpha   90.00
_cell.angle_beta   90.00
_cell.angle_gamma   90.00
#
_symmetry.space_group_name_H-M   'P 1'
#
loop_
_entity.id
_entity.type
_entity.pdbx_description
1 polymer ?
#
loop_
_entity_poly.entity_id
_entity_poly.type
_entity_poly.pdbx_seq_one_letter_code
_entity_poly.pdbx_strand_id
1 'polypeptide(L)'
;MTWLAGATPFSTGSDGQSVTINLSDDSKVKTFVDFWQKMIADDLIDTKTAGWSDDWNKSLNDGSIASLLTGAWMPYNLLSGAPDGEGKWRVAQMPTPDGSETNSENGGSSLAMVKTDDKAKAEAAYKFAEYACHNAEGIKTRVDGGAFPADNDTLASDDFLNMTSLTDSDGNAHEYFGGQKFNEELAKAAANVSTGYKFLPFEVYARGVYSDDAGGAYTDKSVTLAEGVQAWEKNIKDYASQQGYTVK
;
A
#
# COMPACT_ATOMS: atom_id res chain seq x y z
N MET A 1 3.28 6.45 -2.92
CA MET A 1 3.57 7.23 -4.15
C MET A 1 4.78 8.16 -3.97
N THR A 2 4.84 9.05 -2.98
CA THR A 2 6.06 9.85 -2.71
C THR A 2 7.29 8.99 -2.45
N TRP A 3 7.13 7.86 -1.78
CA TRP A 3 8.18 6.86 -1.58
C TRP A 3 8.72 6.31 -2.91
N LEU A 4 7.84 6.02 -3.90
CA LEU A 4 8.25 5.61 -5.25
C LEU A 4 9.06 6.67 -5.98
N ALA A 5 8.82 7.94 -5.72
CA ALA A 5 9.65 9.04 -6.22
C ALA A 5 10.98 9.14 -5.46
N GLY A 6 11.22 8.27 -4.48
CA GLY A 6 12.42 8.26 -3.64
C GLY A 6 12.45 9.37 -2.59
N ALA A 7 11.31 9.96 -2.25
CA ALA A 7 11.20 10.93 -1.18
C ALA A 7 11.29 10.26 0.20
N THR A 8 11.87 10.96 1.14
CA THR A 8 11.92 10.58 2.55
C THR A 8 11.45 11.76 3.43
N PRO A 9 10.17 12.15 3.30
CA PRO A 9 9.68 13.40 3.88
C PRO A 9 9.61 13.37 5.42
N PHE A 10 9.70 12.18 6.02
CA PHE A 10 9.52 11.99 7.44
C PHE A 10 10.74 11.36 8.09
N SER A 11 11.09 11.83 9.29
CA SER A 11 12.04 11.14 10.16
C SER A 11 11.74 11.42 11.63
N THR A 12 12.15 10.49 12.49
CA THR A 12 12.12 10.66 13.94
C THR A 12 13.55 10.67 14.44
N GLY A 13 13.91 11.63 15.28
CA GLY A 13 15.22 11.71 15.87
C GLY A 13 15.49 10.54 16.82
N SER A 14 16.77 10.27 17.08
CA SER A 14 17.19 9.21 18.01
C SER A 14 16.73 9.43 19.45
N ASP A 15 16.34 10.66 19.79
CA ASP A 15 15.72 11.04 21.07
C ASP A 15 14.25 10.57 21.18
N GLY A 16 13.63 10.12 20.08
CA GLY A 16 12.23 9.74 20.01
C GLY A 16 11.26 10.90 20.19
N GLN A 17 11.74 12.14 20.29
CA GLN A 17 10.94 13.33 20.59
C GLN A 17 11.05 14.42 19.53
N SER A 18 12.02 14.37 18.65
CA SER A 18 12.08 15.26 17.50
C SER A 18 11.59 14.56 16.24
N VAL A 19 10.87 15.29 15.40
CA VAL A 19 10.39 14.81 14.11
C VAL A 19 10.72 15.81 13.01
N THR A 20 11.08 15.30 11.84
CA THR A 20 11.21 16.09 10.62
C THR A 20 10.02 15.80 9.72
N ILE A 21 9.39 16.84 9.21
CA ILE A 21 8.28 16.77 8.27
C ILE A 21 8.59 17.76 7.15
N ASN A 22 8.91 17.25 5.96
CA ASN A 22 9.30 18.06 4.80
C ASN A 22 8.63 17.52 3.54
N LEU A 23 7.41 17.98 3.29
CA LEU A 23 6.64 17.59 2.12
C LEU A 23 6.73 18.66 1.02
N SER A 24 6.53 19.91 1.37
CA SER A 24 6.41 21.01 0.38
C SER A 24 7.74 21.40 -0.25
N ASP A 25 8.86 21.29 0.47
CA ASP A 25 10.18 21.67 0.02
C ASP A 25 11.00 20.50 -0.57
N ASP A 26 10.52 19.26 -0.41
CA ASP A 26 11.19 18.08 -0.97
C ASP A 26 10.95 18.00 -2.49
N SER A 27 12.05 18.02 -3.27
CA SER A 27 11.97 18.01 -4.73
C SER A 27 11.35 16.73 -5.31
N LYS A 28 11.44 15.61 -4.62
CA LYS A 28 10.87 14.32 -5.04
C LYS A 28 9.39 14.26 -4.71
N VAL A 29 8.97 14.85 -3.58
CA VAL A 29 7.54 15.07 -3.30
C VAL A 29 6.94 15.99 -4.34
N LYS A 30 7.67 17.05 -4.73
CA LYS A 30 7.23 17.95 -5.80
C LYS A 30 7.04 17.22 -7.14
N THR A 31 7.97 16.33 -7.52
CA THR A 31 7.82 15.48 -8.73
C THR A 31 6.51 14.66 -8.67
N PHE A 32 6.20 14.07 -7.54
CA PHE A 32 4.93 13.37 -7.32
C PHE A 32 3.72 14.31 -7.48
N VAL A 33 3.76 15.47 -6.83
CA VAL A 33 2.68 16.45 -6.85
C VAL A 33 2.43 16.96 -8.27
N ASP A 34 3.48 17.34 -9.00
CA ASP A 34 3.35 17.85 -10.36
C ASP A 34 2.77 16.80 -11.33
N PHE A 35 3.19 15.53 -11.21
CA PHE A 35 2.66 14.43 -12.01
C PHE A 35 1.17 14.21 -11.75
N TRP A 36 0.77 14.04 -10.48
CA TRP A 36 -0.62 13.76 -10.15
C TRP A 36 -1.53 14.96 -10.36
N GLN A 37 -1.03 16.19 -10.16
CA GLN A 37 -1.78 17.39 -10.50
C GLN A 37 -2.15 17.41 -12.00
N LYS A 38 -1.20 17.00 -12.87
CA LYS A 38 -1.48 16.90 -14.30
C LYS A 38 -2.51 15.81 -14.61
N MET A 39 -2.39 14.64 -13.99
CA MET A 39 -3.36 13.54 -14.17
C MET A 39 -4.79 13.96 -13.76
N ILE A 40 -4.90 14.71 -12.65
CA ILE A 40 -6.18 15.27 -12.16
C ILE A 40 -6.71 16.33 -13.13
N ALA A 41 -5.85 17.25 -13.57
CA ALA A 41 -6.25 18.36 -14.45
C ALA A 41 -6.75 17.89 -15.81
N ASP A 42 -6.09 16.86 -16.36
CA ASP A 42 -6.39 16.28 -17.68
C ASP A 42 -7.51 15.21 -17.62
N ASP A 43 -8.16 15.01 -16.46
CA ASP A 43 -9.20 13.99 -16.22
C ASP A 43 -8.77 12.55 -16.62
N LEU A 44 -7.48 12.21 -16.36
CA LEU A 44 -6.91 10.91 -16.68
C LEU A 44 -7.04 9.87 -15.57
N ILE A 45 -7.59 10.27 -14.42
CA ILE A 45 -7.84 9.40 -13.27
C ILE A 45 -9.27 9.56 -12.80
N ASP A 46 -9.85 8.47 -12.32
CA ASP A 46 -11.15 8.53 -11.64
C ASP A 46 -10.98 9.13 -10.24
N THR A 47 -11.57 10.29 -10.05
CA THR A 47 -11.58 11.02 -8.76
C THR A 47 -12.97 11.04 -8.11
N LYS A 48 -13.96 10.40 -8.73
CA LYS A 48 -15.38 10.48 -8.33
C LYS A 48 -15.88 9.21 -7.66
N THR A 49 -15.34 8.06 -8.06
CA THR A 49 -15.76 6.78 -7.51
C THR A 49 -15.03 6.49 -6.21
N ALA A 50 -15.77 6.35 -5.13
CA ALA A 50 -15.20 6.02 -3.84
C ALA A 50 -14.58 4.61 -3.87
N GLY A 51 -13.30 4.48 -3.52
CA GLY A 51 -12.65 3.19 -3.44
C GLY A 51 -13.39 2.23 -2.50
N TRP A 52 -13.43 0.95 -2.85
CA TRP A 52 -14.11 -0.12 -2.09
C TRP A 52 -15.64 -0.03 -2.07
N SER A 53 -16.25 0.83 -2.87
CA SER A 53 -17.70 0.87 -3.07
C SER A 53 -18.16 -0.13 -4.14
N ASP A 54 -19.47 -0.40 -4.20
CA ASP A 54 -20.06 -1.23 -5.26
C ASP A 54 -19.84 -0.61 -6.64
N ASP A 55 -19.89 0.71 -6.76
CA ASP A 55 -19.60 1.44 -8.00
C ASP A 55 -18.15 1.27 -8.44
N TRP A 56 -17.21 1.25 -7.48
CA TRP A 56 -15.81 0.98 -7.75
C TRP A 56 -15.60 -0.46 -8.25
N ASN A 57 -16.18 -1.46 -7.58
CA ASN A 57 -16.15 -2.85 -8.03
C ASN A 57 -16.76 -3.01 -9.43
N LYS A 58 -17.88 -2.35 -9.70
CA LYS A 58 -18.49 -2.32 -11.02
C LYS A 58 -17.54 -1.73 -12.07
N SER A 59 -16.88 -0.62 -11.76
CA SER A 59 -15.95 0.04 -12.68
C SER A 59 -14.71 -0.81 -12.98
N LEU A 60 -14.28 -1.67 -12.03
CA LEU A 60 -13.23 -2.66 -12.27
C LEU A 60 -13.71 -3.82 -13.16
N ASN A 61 -14.98 -4.24 -13.02
CA ASN A 61 -15.58 -5.30 -13.82
C ASN A 61 -15.77 -4.89 -15.28
N ASP A 62 -16.30 -3.69 -15.53
CA ASP A 62 -16.64 -3.20 -16.87
C ASP A 62 -15.44 -2.53 -17.58
N GLY A 63 -14.32 -2.32 -16.88
CA GLY A 63 -13.10 -1.73 -17.41
C GLY A 63 -13.12 -0.20 -17.48
N SER A 64 -14.09 0.48 -16.87
CA SER A 64 -14.08 1.94 -16.72
C SER A 64 -12.88 2.39 -15.90
N ILE A 65 -12.48 1.60 -14.89
CA ILE A 65 -11.18 1.68 -14.23
C ILE A 65 -10.31 0.57 -14.83
N ALA A 66 -9.41 0.94 -15.73
CA ALA A 66 -8.56 0.00 -16.48
C ALA A 66 -7.19 -0.27 -15.84
N SER A 67 -6.82 0.46 -14.80
CA SER A 67 -5.56 0.25 -14.07
C SER A 67 -5.68 0.66 -12.61
N LEU A 68 -4.95 -0.06 -11.75
CA LEU A 68 -4.83 0.23 -10.33
C LEU A 68 -3.37 0.30 -9.93
N LEU A 69 -3.02 1.33 -9.17
CA LEU A 69 -1.75 1.42 -8.46
C LEU A 69 -2.01 0.96 -7.01
N THR A 70 -1.61 -0.27 -6.69
CA THR A 70 -2.03 -0.93 -5.45
C THR A 70 -0.95 -1.84 -4.88
N GLY A 71 -1.22 -2.52 -3.78
CA GLY A 71 -0.30 -3.47 -3.13
C GLY A 71 -0.50 -4.91 -3.61
N ALA A 72 0.47 -5.76 -3.28
CA ALA A 72 0.50 -7.18 -3.66
C ALA A 72 -0.64 -8.03 -3.05
N TRP A 73 -1.42 -7.47 -2.13
CA TRP A 73 -2.64 -8.06 -1.55
C TRP A 73 -3.88 -7.91 -2.45
N MET A 74 -3.79 -7.11 -3.53
CA MET A 74 -4.94 -6.79 -4.39
C MET A 74 -5.45 -7.95 -5.27
N PRO A 75 -4.65 -8.91 -5.73
CA PRO A 75 -5.11 -9.98 -6.62
C PRO A 75 -6.36 -10.69 -6.13
N TYR A 76 -6.40 -11.08 -4.86
CA TYR A 76 -7.56 -11.77 -4.28
C TYR A 76 -8.79 -10.84 -4.14
N ASN A 77 -8.58 -9.57 -3.85
CA ASN A 77 -9.67 -8.59 -3.79
C ASN A 77 -10.28 -8.33 -5.18
N LEU A 78 -9.49 -8.40 -6.24
CA LEU A 78 -10.00 -8.34 -7.61
C LEU A 78 -10.85 -9.56 -7.94
N LEU A 79 -10.39 -10.77 -7.61
CA LEU A 79 -11.17 -12.00 -7.83
C LEU A 79 -12.53 -11.92 -7.14
N SER A 80 -12.59 -11.44 -5.89
CA SER A 80 -13.83 -11.40 -5.11
C SER A 80 -14.73 -10.21 -5.46
N GLY A 81 -14.15 -9.04 -5.73
CA GLY A 81 -14.90 -7.79 -5.95
C GLY A 81 -15.20 -7.49 -7.42
N ALA A 82 -14.42 -8.06 -8.34
CA ALA A 82 -14.54 -7.80 -9.78
C ALA A 82 -14.40 -9.09 -10.62
N PRO A 83 -15.24 -10.12 -10.38
CA PRO A 83 -15.10 -11.43 -11.02
C PRO A 83 -15.23 -11.38 -12.55
N ASP A 84 -16.02 -10.48 -13.13
CA ASP A 84 -16.18 -10.32 -14.59
C ASP A 84 -14.90 -9.79 -15.28
N GLY A 85 -13.91 -9.36 -14.48
CA GLY A 85 -12.58 -8.98 -14.94
C GLY A 85 -11.64 -10.16 -15.21
N GLU A 86 -12.07 -11.40 -14.95
CA GLU A 86 -11.25 -12.60 -15.16
C GLU A 86 -10.67 -12.67 -16.58
N GLY A 87 -9.38 -12.97 -16.66
CA GLY A 87 -8.64 -13.06 -17.92
C GLY A 87 -8.21 -11.72 -18.53
N LYS A 88 -8.76 -10.59 -18.06
CA LYS A 88 -8.54 -9.25 -18.64
C LYS A 88 -7.41 -8.48 -17.94
N TRP A 89 -7.19 -8.72 -16.64
CA TRP A 89 -6.18 -8.03 -15.84
C TRP A 89 -4.78 -8.63 -16.02
N ARG A 90 -3.78 -7.80 -15.78
CA ARG A 90 -2.36 -8.23 -15.72
C ARG A 90 -1.66 -7.50 -14.59
N VAL A 91 -0.71 -8.14 -13.97
CA VAL A 91 0.19 -7.54 -12.99
C VAL A 91 1.44 -7.03 -13.70
N ALA A 92 1.88 -5.84 -13.37
CA ALA A 92 3.08 -5.21 -13.90
C ALA A 92 3.82 -4.47 -12.78
N GLN A 93 5.10 -4.19 -13.02
CA GLN A 93 5.86 -3.34 -12.11
C GLN A 93 5.27 -1.93 -12.03
N MET A 94 5.34 -1.33 -10.86
CA MET A 94 4.91 0.04 -10.65
C MET A 94 5.77 0.98 -11.49
N PRO A 95 5.18 1.88 -12.30
CA PRO A 95 5.96 2.89 -13.00
C PRO A 95 6.60 3.87 -12.02
N THR A 96 7.85 4.23 -12.25
CA THR A 96 8.61 5.19 -11.46
C THR A 96 8.95 6.43 -12.29
N PRO A 97 9.13 7.63 -11.68
CA PRO A 97 9.38 8.85 -12.42
C PRO A 97 10.67 8.83 -13.25
N ASP A 98 11.66 8.05 -12.84
CA ASP A 98 12.98 7.93 -13.47
C ASP A 98 13.17 6.63 -14.26
N GLY A 99 12.14 5.78 -14.33
CA GLY A 99 12.21 4.48 -14.99
C GLY A 99 13.01 3.42 -14.21
N SER A 100 13.38 3.69 -12.96
CA SER A 100 14.04 2.70 -12.10
C SER A 100 13.07 1.56 -11.73
N GLU A 101 13.62 0.43 -11.29
CA GLU A 101 12.81 -0.68 -10.76
C GLU A 101 12.49 -0.53 -9.26
N THR A 102 12.74 0.64 -8.67
CA THR A 102 12.43 0.91 -7.26
C THR A 102 10.95 0.70 -6.97
N ASN A 103 10.66 0.10 -5.84
CA ASN A 103 9.30 -0.11 -5.38
C ASN A 103 9.10 0.40 -3.94
N SER A 104 7.86 0.36 -3.47
CA SER A 104 7.47 0.80 -2.13
C SER A 104 6.44 -0.15 -1.55
N GLU A 105 6.29 -0.14 -0.25
CA GLU A 105 5.19 -0.85 0.41
C GLU A 105 3.89 -0.06 0.27
N ASN A 106 2.79 -0.79 0.16
CA ASN A 106 1.44 -0.26 0.26
C ASN A 106 0.60 -1.14 1.17
N GLY A 107 0.55 -0.78 2.44
CA GLY A 107 -0.11 -1.56 3.47
C GLY A 107 0.73 -2.72 3.97
N GLY A 108 0.07 -3.81 4.29
CA GLY A 108 0.63 -4.97 4.96
C GLY A 108 -0.05 -5.19 6.30
N SER A 109 0.17 -6.35 6.88
CA SER A 109 -0.44 -6.74 8.15
C SER A 109 0.59 -7.41 9.05
N SER A 110 0.42 -7.25 10.36
CA SER A 110 1.23 -7.93 11.37
C SER A 110 0.35 -8.51 12.47
N LEU A 111 0.82 -9.56 13.12
CA LEU A 111 0.24 -10.04 14.36
C LEU A 111 1.01 -9.43 15.53
N ALA A 112 0.29 -8.77 16.42
CA ALA A 112 0.86 -8.20 17.64
C ALA A 112 0.36 -8.95 18.88
N MET A 113 1.28 -9.21 19.81
CA MET A 113 0.91 -9.77 21.11
C MET A 113 0.64 -8.63 22.09
N VAL A 114 -0.52 -8.66 22.73
CA VAL A 114 -0.84 -7.73 23.81
C VAL A 114 -0.06 -8.12 25.06
N LYS A 115 0.56 -7.13 25.72
CA LYS A 115 1.26 -7.34 26.97
C LYS A 115 0.31 -7.95 28.02
N THR A 116 0.76 -9.03 28.66
CA THR A 116 0.03 -9.72 29.73
C THR A 116 1.01 -10.24 30.79
N ASP A 117 0.60 -10.26 32.04
CA ASP A 117 1.37 -10.86 33.14
C ASP A 117 1.15 -12.39 33.23
N ASP A 118 0.18 -12.93 32.49
CA ASP A 118 -0.08 -14.36 32.36
C ASP A 118 0.89 -14.99 31.36
N LYS A 119 1.91 -15.67 31.88
CA LYS A 119 2.94 -16.32 31.07
C LYS A 119 2.38 -17.37 30.11
N ALA A 120 1.34 -18.11 30.51
CA ALA A 120 0.75 -19.14 29.66
C ALA A 120 0.02 -18.52 28.47
N LYS A 121 -0.68 -17.40 28.64
CA LYS A 121 -1.28 -16.63 27.56
C LYS A 121 -0.24 -16.03 26.63
N ALA A 122 0.84 -15.45 27.18
CA ALA A 122 1.93 -14.90 26.38
C ALA A 122 2.56 -15.98 25.51
N GLU A 123 2.85 -17.15 26.06
CA GLU A 123 3.44 -18.28 25.32
C GLU A 123 2.48 -18.80 24.24
N ALA A 124 1.19 -18.94 24.53
CA ALA A 124 0.20 -19.38 23.56
C ALA A 124 0.04 -18.37 22.41
N ALA A 125 0.02 -17.07 22.72
CA ALA A 125 -0.04 -16.02 21.70
C ALA A 125 1.21 -16.01 20.81
N TYR A 126 2.41 -16.21 21.40
CA TYR A 126 3.64 -16.34 20.64
C TYR A 126 3.63 -17.53 19.68
N LYS A 127 3.25 -18.72 20.19
CA LYS A 127 3.16 -19.94 19.37
C LYS A 127 2.17 -19.79 18.22
N PHE A 128 1.05 -19.11 18.45
CA PHE A 128 0.09 -18.82 17.38
C PHE A 128 0.68 -17.88 16.33
N ALA A 129 1.33 -16.80 16.74
CA ALA A 129 1.96 -15.85 15.82
C ALA A 129 3.12 -16.52 15.03
N GLU A 130 3.93 -17.34 15.70
CA GLU A 130 5.01 -18.11 15.07
C GLU A 130 4.45 -19.10 14.04
N TYR A 131 3.40 -19.87 14.39
CA TYR A 131 2.74 -20.77 13.44
C TYR A 131 2.20 -20.00 12.24
N ALA A 132 1.43 -18.94 12.47
CA ALA A 132 0.76 -18.20 11.41
C ALA A 132 1.74 -17.47 10.48
N CYS A 133 2.88 -16.98 10.99
CA CYS A 133 3.76 -16.08 10.23
C CYS A 133 5.09 -16.71 9.81
N HIS A 134 5.50 -17.83 10.43
CA HIS A 134 6.84 -18.39 10.23
C HIS A 134 6.83 -19.91 9.99
N ASN A 135 5.77 -20.63 10.32
CA ASN A 135 5.64 -22.05 9.99
C ASN A 135 5.18 -22.23 8.54
N ALA A 136 5.79 -23.19 7.81
CA ALA A 136 5.50 -23.42 6.40
C ALA A 136 4.01 -23.71 6.11
N GLU A 137 3.34 -24.49 6.97
CA GLU A 137 1.90 -24.79 6.84
C GLU A 137 1.03 -23.54 7.09
N GLY A 138 1.36 -22.74 8.12
CA GLY A 138 0.68 -21.49 8.41
C GLY A 138 0.85 -20.46 7.30
N ILE A 139 2.07 -20.32 6.76
CA ILE A 139 2.36 -19.45 5.61
C ILE A 139 1.56 -19.92 4.40
N LYS A 140 1.62 -21.23 4.08
CA LYS A 140 0.87 -21.79 2.95
C LYS A 140 -0.63 -21.53 3.07
N THR A 141 -1.22 -21.78 4.23
CA THR A 141 -2.64 -21.52 4.48
C THR A 141 -3.01 -20.05 4.20
N ARG A 142 -2.15 -19.11 4.60
CA ARG A 142 -2.38 -17.68 4.35
C ARG A 142 -2.22 -17.31 2.88
N VAL A 143 -1.23 -17.87 2.20
CA VAL A 143 -1.00 -17.66 0.76
C VAL A 143 -2.16 -18.23 -0.05
N ASP A 144 -2.63 -19.42 0.27
CA ASP A 144 -3.81 -20.03 -0.36
C ASP A 144 -5.07 -19.17 -0.13
N GLY A 145 -5.16 -18.46 1.00
CA GLY A 145 -6.20 -17.48 1.31
C GLY A 145 -5.98 -16.09 0.71
N GLY A 146 -5.01 -15.92 -0.18
CA GLY A 146 -4.75 -14.68 -0.92
C GLY A 146 -3.83 -13.68 -0.23
N ALA A 147 -3.18 -14.04 0.89
CA ALA A 147 -2.19 -13.18 1.52
C ALA A 147 -0.86 -13.19 0.76
N PHE A 148 -0.25 -12.03 0.59
CA PHE A 148 1.11 -11.93 0.10
C PHE A 148 2.09 -12.25 1.25
N PRO A 149 3.03 -13.21 1.11
CA PRO A 149 3.91 -13.61 2.19
C PRO A 149 5.02 -12.58 2.44
N ALA A 150 5.44 -12.47 3.71
CA ALA A 150 6.64 -11.73 4.09
C ALA A 150 7.89 -12.63 4.17
N ASP A 151 7.71 -13.94 3.98
CA ASP A 151 8.75 -14.95 4.08
C ASP A 151 9.54 -15.06 2.76
N ASN A 152 10.85 -14.82 2.82
CA ASN A 152 11.70 -14.81 1.64
C ASN A 152 11.82 -16.19 0.97
N ASP A 153 11.77 -17.27 1.74
CA ASP A 153 11.87 -18.63 1.18
C ASP A 153 10.61 -18.94 0.35
N THR A 154 9.44 -18.53 0.85
CA THR A 154 8.19 -18.65 0.09
C THR A 154 8.21 -17.79 -1.16
N LEU A 155 8.65 -16.52 -1.06
CA LEU A 155 8.74 -15.59 -2.20
C LEU A 155 9.67 -16.11 -3.32
N ALA A 156 10.65 -16.93 -2.97
CA ALA A 156 11.61 -17.53 -3.91
C ALA A 156 11.22 -18.95 -4.35
N SER A 157 10.15 -19.53 -3.83
CA SER A 157 9.77 -20.91 -4.12
C SER A 157 9.14 -21.05 -5.50
N ASP A 158 9.43 -22.15 -6.18
CA ASP A 158 8.85 -22.48 -7.48
C ASP A 158 7.32 -22.58 -7.43
N ASP A 159 6.77 -23.11 -6.35
CA ASP A 159 5.32 -23.24 -6.16
C ASP A 159 4.64 -21.87 -6.14
N PHE A 160 5.24 -20.89 -5.46
CA PHE A 160 4.70 -19.53 -5.41
C PHE A 160 4.90 -18.78 -6.74
N LEU A 161 6.11 -18.82 -7.30
CA LEU A 161 6.45 -18.08 -8.52
C LEU A 161 5.68 -18.59 -9.75
N ASN A 162 5.41 -19.91 -9.84
CA ASN A 162 4.72 -20.50 -10.97
C ASN A 162 3.18 -20.44 -10.88
N MET A 163 2.61 -19.84 -9.84
CA MET A 163 1.14 -19.67 -9.74
C MET A 163 0.60 -18.87 -10.93
N THR A 164 -0.41 -19.43 -11.62
CA THR A 164 -1.14 -18.76 -12.70
C THR A 164 -2.60 -18.55 -12.38
N SER A 165 -3.09 -19.14 -11.29
CA SER A 165 -4.49 -19.06 -10.86
C SER A 165 -4.60 -18.62 -9.41
N LEU A 166 -5.74 -18.02 -9.07
CA LEU A 166 -6.20 -17.74 -7.72
C LEU A 166 -7.30 -18.75 -7.36
N THR A 167 -7.45 -19.06 -6.08
CA THR A 167 -8.51 -19.97 -5.61
C THR A 167 -9.56 -19.16 -4.86
N ASP A 168 -10.84 -19.28 -5.24
CA ASP A 168 -11.95 -18.64 -4.53
C ASP A 168 -12.28 -19.33 -3.20
N SER A 169 -13.26 -18.78 -2.47
CA SER A 169 -13.71 -19.33 -1.18
C SER A 169 -14.36 -20.73 -1.30
N ASP A 170 -14.81 -21.10 -2.48
CA ASP A 170 -15.45 -22.39 -2.76
C ASP A 170 -14.44 -23.44 -3.26
N GLY A 171 -13.17 -23.04 -3.41
CA GLY A 171 -12.07 -23.90 -3.84
C GLY A 171 -11.91 -24.00 -5.37
N ASN A 172 -12.58 -23.15 -6.16
CA ASN A 172 -12.42 -23.14 -7.60
C ASN A 172 -11.21 -22.30 -8.00
N ALA A 173 -10.49 -22.79 -9.02
CA ALA A 173 -9.31 -22.09 -9.56
C ALA A 173 -9.72 -21.15 -10.70
N HIS A 174 -9.19 -19.93 -10.69
CA HIS A 174 -9.46 -18.86 -11.65
C HIS A 174 -8.17 -18.33 -12.25
N GLU A 175 -8.01 -18.40 -13.56
CA GLU A 175 -6.90 -17.75 -14.26
C GLU A 175 -7.16 -16.23 -14.41
N TYR A 176 -7.38 -15.57 -13.28
CA TYR A 176 -7.82 -14.17 -13.24
C TYR A 176 -6.91 -13.23 -14.02
N PHE A 177 -5.61 -13.52 -14.04
CA PHE A 177 -4.61 -12.77 -14.82
C PHE A 177 -4.28 -13.43 -16.16
N GLY A 178 -5.21 -14.24 -16.73
CA GLY A 178 -5.08 -14.84 -18.05
C GLY A 178 -3.85 -15.75 -18.20
N GLY A 179 -3.58 -16.56 -17.21
CA GLY A 179 -2.45 -17.49 -17.20
C GLY A 179 -1.08 -16.85 -16.92
N GLN A 180 -1.03 -15.55 -16.55
CA GLN A 180 0.21 -14.89 -16.15
C GLN A 180 0.72 -15.48 -14.84
N LYS A 181 2.02 -15.70 -14.73
CA LYS A 181 2.72 -15.97 -13.47
C LYS A 181 2.83 -14.66 -12.66
N PHE A 182 1.71 -14.19 -12.16
CA PHE A 182 1.61 -12.85 -11.55
C PHE A 182 2.49 -12.71 -10.29
N ASN A 183 2.77 -13.81 -9.59
CA ASN A 183 3.64 -13.78 -8.42
C ASN A 183 5.13 -13.55 -8.76
N GLU A 184 5.60 -13.85 -9.99
CA GLU A 184 6.94 -13.44 -10.43
C GLU A 184 7.09 -11.91 -10.39
N GLU A 185 6.06 -11.17 -10.88
CA GLU A 185 6.05 -9.72 -10.85
C GLU A 185 5.95 -9.18 -9.41
N LEU A 186 5.12 -9.81 -8.56
CA LEU A 186 4.96 -9.38 -7.18
C LEU A 186 6.21 -9.66 -6.33
N ALA A 187 6.87 -10.79 -6.52
CA ALA A 187 8.13 -11.11 -5.85
C ALA A 187 9.26 -10.17 -6.28
N LYS A 188 9.33 -9.84 -7.59
CA LYS A 188 10.26 -8.83 -8.10
C LYS A 188 10.01 -7.46 -7.47
N ALA A 189 8.73 -7.05 -7.35
CA ALA A 189 8.36 -5.81 -6.69
C ALA A 189 8.81 -5.81 -5.21
N ALA A 190 8.60 -6.89 -4.48
CA ALA A 190 9.02 -7.03 -3.08
C ALA A 190 10.55 -6.91 -2.91
N ALA A 191 11.32 -7.54 -3.80
CA ALA A 191 12.78 -7.47 -3.79
C ALA A 191 13.33 -6.06 -4.05
N ASN A 192 12.56 -5.21 -4.75
CA ASN A 192 12.93 -3.85 -5.13
C ASN A 192 12.37 -2.77 -4.21
N VAL A 193 11.74 -3.14 -3.09
CA VAL A 193 11.25 -2.15 -2.11
C VAL A 193 12.43 -1.34 -1.57
N SER A 194 12.36 -0.02 -1.77
CA SER A 194 13.37 0.89 -1.26
C SER A 194 13.32 0.92 0.26
N THR A 195 14.45 0.65 0.90
CA THR A 195 14.60 0.73 2.35
C THR A 195 14.90 2.16 2.78
N GLY A 196 14.59 2.49 4.04
CA GLY A 196 14.93 3.81 4.61
C GLY A 196 13.79 4.80 4.68
N TYR A 197 12.64 4.55 4.05
CA TYR A 197 11.43 5.32 4.31
C TYR A 197 11.03 5.20 5.79
N LYS A 198 10.61 6.29 6.39
CA LYS A 198 10.20 6.33 7.80
C LYS A 198 8.77 6.82 7.91
N PHE A 199 8.05 6.23 8.85
CA PHE A 199 6.74 6.69 9.26
C PHE A 199 6.87 7.63 10.47
N LEU A 200 5.88 8.50 10.61
CA LEU A 200 5.76 9.33 11.81
C LEU A 200 5.26 8.49 12.99
N PRO A 201 5.62 8.80 14.24
CA PRO A 201 5.06 8.13 15.42
C PRO A 201 3.53 8.24 15.52
N PHE A 202 2.95 9.23 14.83
CA PHE A 202 1.53 9.50 14.73
C PHE A 202 1.01 9.35 13.28
N GLU A 203 1.54 8.40 12.52
CA GLU A 203 1.21 8.14 11.12
C GLU A 203 -0.30 7.95 10.89
N VAL A 204 -1.01 7.34 11.83
CA VAL A 204 -2.46 7.14 11.75
C VAL A 204 -3.19 8.48 11.65
N TYR A 205 -2.79 9.47 12.46
CA TYR A 205 -3.33 10.81 12.38
C TYR A 205 -2.98 11.47 11.04
N ALA A 206 -1.70 11.44 10.67
CA ALA A 206 -1.22 12.06 9.44
C ALA A 206 -1.98 11.54 8.20
N ARG A 207 -2.19 10.23 8.10
CA ARG A 207 -2.98 9.63 7.01
C ARG A 207 -4.46 9.96 7.09
N GLY A 208 -5.01 10.00 8.31
CA GLY A 208 -6.44 10.27 8.54
C GLY A 208 -6.88 11.64 8.07
N VAL A 209 -6.04 12.66 8.22
CA VAL A 209 -6.38 14.04 7.83
C VAL A 209 -6.02 14.39 6.38
N TYR A 210 -5.36 13.51 5.64
CA TYR A 210 -4.94 13.78 4.25
C TYR A 210 -6.11 14.14 3.34
N SER A 211 -7.22 13.39 3.44
CA SER A 211 -8.40 13.65 2.60
C SER A 211 -9.07 14.98 2.93
N ASP A 212 -9.01 15.42 4.18
CA ASP A 212 -9.58 16.71 4.61
C ASP A 212 -8.74 17.89 4.09
N ASP A 213 -7.41 17.74 4.10
CA ASP A 213 -6.48 18.80 3.72
C ASP A 213 -6.23 18.86 2.19
N ALA A 214 -6.08 17.71 1.55
CA ALA A 214 -5.73 17.60 0.13
C ALA A 214 -6.88 17.15 -0.79
N GLY A 215 -8.00 16.70 -0.22
CA GLY A 215 -9.12 16.13 -0.98
C GLY A 215 -9.74 17.06 -1.99
N GLY A 216 -9.82 18.36 -1.70
CA GLY A 216 -10.33 19.37 -2.63
C GLY A 216 -9.58 19.42 -3.96
N ALA A 217 -8.32 18.95 -3.99
CA ALA A 217 -7.54 18.91 -5.23
C ALA A 217 -8.10 17.92 -6.26
N TYR A 218 -8.74 16.83 -5.83
CA TYR A 218 -9.23 15.78 -6.71
C TYR A 218 -10.74 15.58 -6.67
N THR A 219 -11.44 16.00 -5.61
CA THR A 219 -12.90 15.86 -5.53
C THR A 219 -13.63 16.91 -6.34
N ASP A 220 -13.31 18.18 -6.14
CA ASP A 220 -13.97 19.33 -6.77
C ASP A 220 -13.03 20.33 -7.44
N LYS A 221 -11.72 20.05 -7.37
CA LYS A 221 -10.65 20.89 -7.94
C LYS A 221 -10.64 22.32 -7.37
N SER A 222 -11.08 22.48 -6.10
CA SER A 222 -11.15 23.78 -5.42
C SER A 222 -9.79 24.33 -5.00
N VAL A 223 -8.79 23.44 -4.89
CA VAL A 223 -7.39 23.78 -4.62
C VAL A 223 -6.49 22.97 -5.55
N THR A 224 -5.22 23.36 -5.68
CA THR A 224 -4.21 22.51 -6.32
C THR A 224 -3.72 21.44 -5.38
N LEU A 225 -3.18 20.34 -5.92
CA LEU A 225 -2.59 19.28 -5.09
C LEU A 225 -1.40 19.81 -4.27
N ALA A 226 -0.65 20.79 -4.80
CA ALA A 226 0.43 21.44 -4.07
C ALA A 226 -0.09 22.21 -2.83
N GLU A 227 -1.17 22.97 -2.99
CA GLU A 227 -1.81 23.68 -1.85
C GLU A 227 -2.36 22.69 -0.84
N GLY A 228 -2.98 21.60 -1.28
CA GLY A 228 -3.48 20.54 -0.38
C GLY A 228 -2.36 19.85 0.40
N VAL A 229 -1.24 19.52 -0.26
CA VAL A 229 -0.06 18.92 0.42
C VAL A 229 0.56 19.91 1.41
N GLN A 230 0.59 21.20 1.08
CA GLN A 230 1.08 22.23 2.00
C GLN A 230 0.16 22.39 3.23
N ALA A 231 -1.15 22.35 3.04
CA ALA A 231 -2.11 22.37 4.12
C ALA A 231 -1.95 21.14 5.03
N TRP A 232 -1.81 19.98 4.42
CA TRP A 232 -1.55 18.72 5.12
C TRP A 232 -0.24 18.75 5.92
N GLU A 233 0.86 19.22 5.33
CA GLU A 233 2.13 19.42 6.03
C GLU A 233 1.96 20.30 7.27
N LYS A 234 1.28 21.44 7.12
CA LYS A 234 1.02 22.35 8.22
C LYS A 234 0.22 21.68 9.33
N ASN A 235 -0.85 20.98 8.98
CA ASN A 235 -1.73 20.30 9.95
C ASN A 235 -0.95 19.26 10.77
N ILE A 236 -0.17 18.41 10.12
CA ILE A 236 0.61 17.39 10.83
C ILE A 236 1.75 17.98 11.67
N LYS A 237 2.35 19.11 11.27
CA LYS A 237 3.34 19.86 12.09
C LYS A 237 2.68 20.46 13.34
N ASP A 238 1.49 21.05 13.18
CA ASP A 238 0.73 21.59 14.29
C ASP A 238 0.34 20.49 15.29
N TYR A 239 -0.13 19.35 14.79
CA TYR A 239 -0.44 18.18 15.61
C TYR A 239 0.79 17.65 16.35
N ALA A 240 1.91 17.49 15.67
CA ALA A 240 3.18 17.06 16.28
C ALA A 240 3.55 17.96 17.48
N SER A 241 3.47 19.27 17.27
CA SER A 241 3.76 20.26 18.32
C SER A 241 2.80 20.14 19.51
N GLN A 242 1.49 19.92 19.25
CA GLN A 242 0.49 19.71 20.31
C GLN A 242 0.73 18.42 21.09
N GLN A 243 1.29 17.39 20.45
CA GLN A 243 1.69 16.12 21.10
C GLN A 243 3.04 16.22 21.83
N GLY A 244 3.69 17.37 21.82
CA GLY A 244 4.96 17.61 22.52
C GLY A 244 6.20 17.24 21.73
N TYR A 245 6.09 16.96 20.43
CA TYR A 245 7.26 16.75 19.58
C TYR A 245 7.94 18.08 19.21
N THR A 246 9.25 18.05 19.12
CA THR A 246 10.05 19.12 18.48
C THR A 246 10.03 18.92 16.98
N VAL A 247 9.38 19.82 16.25
CA VAL A 247 9.30 19.78 14.78
C VAL A 247 10.52 20.49 14.17
N LYS A 248 11.18 19.82 13.23
CA LYS A 248 12.33 20.34 12.47
C LYS A 248 12.01 20.49 11.00
#